data_2bd7c5d85eaeaf348b8a711f5caff070
#
_entry.id   2bd7c5d85eaeaf348b8a711f5caff070
#
_cell.length_a   1.000
_cell.length_b   1.000
_cell.length_c   1.000
_cell.angle_alpha   90.00
_cell.angle_beta   90.00
_cell.angle_gamma   90.00
#
_symmetry.space_group_name_H-M   'P 1'
#
loop_
_entity.id
_entity.type
_entity.pdbx_description
1 polymer ?
#
loop_
_entity_poly.entity_id
_entity_poly.type
_entity_poly.pdbx_seq_one_letter_code
_entity_poly.pdbx_strand_id
1 'polypeptide(L)'
;MNPGTEAAPGLDGLPVDPALVAEAAGLEPAAAEARHTELAAAIERANQAYYESDTPELSDAEYDQLFRQLVALEAAFPALVTPDSPTQRVGAQLAGTFDEVRHRRPMLSLSNAFSHDELRAFDARVRRGLGLPPAPAPAPGLSYVAELKIDGLAITLRYERGRFVQGATRGDGTTGEDVTANLRTISAVPARLREAISLDARGEVYMPKAEFARINAEREEKELPLYANPRNSGAGSLRQKDPAVTAARQLSTWTYQLV
;
A
#
# COMPACT_ATOMS: atom_id res chain seq x y z
N MET A 1 -32.54 7.82 19.57
CA MET A 1 -32.10 6.68 18.77
C MET A 1 -31.51 7.25 17.48
N ASN A 2 -30.21 7.34 17.41
CA ASN A 2 -29.53 7.70 16.17
C ASN A 2 -29.48 6.42 15.31
N PRO A 3 -29.93 6.43 14.05
CA PRO A 3 -29.75 5.29 13.17
C PRO A 3 -28.25 5.17 12.93
N GLY A 4 -27.67 4.04 13.35
CA GLY A 4 -26.29 3.70 13.05
C GLY A 4 -26.09 3.74 11.53
N THR A 5 -25.10 4.49 11.12
CA THR A 5 -24.60 4.50 9.73
C THR A 5 -24.03 3.10 9.49
N GLU A 6 -24.85 2.19 8.95
CA GLU A 6 -24.30 0.97 8.33
C GLU A 6 -23.35 1.44 7.24
N ALA A 7 -22.11 0.96 7.27
CA ALA A 7 -21.16 1.24 6.21
C ALA A 7 -21.77 0.78 4.88
N ALA A 8 -21.66 1.60 3.85
CA ALA A 8 -22.13 1.23 2.53
C ALA A 8 -21.44 -0.07 2.10
N PRO A 9 -22.15 -1.02 1.46
CA PRO A 9 -21.58 -2.29 1.04
C PRO A 9 -20.37 -2.04 0.12
N GLY A 10 -19.24 -2.68 0.43
CA GLY A 10 -17.99 -2.55 -0.31
C GLY A 10 -16.96 -1.55 0.28
N LEU A 11 -17.32 -0.78 1.31
CA LEU A 11 -16.39 0.15 1.98
C LEU A 11 -15.93 -0.36 3.35
N ASP A 12 -16.11 -1.64 3.63
CA ASP A 12 -15.75 -2.25 4.91
C ASP A 12 -14.26 -2.09 5.22
N GLY A 13 -13.97 -1.38 6.33
CA GLY A 13 -12.61 -1.15 6.81
C GLY A 13 -11.91 0.09 6.24
N LEU A 14 -12.50 0.82 5.28
CA LEU A 14 -11.96 2.09 4.82
C LEU A 14 -12.29 3.22 5.82
N PRO A 15 -11.37 4.18 6.04
CA PRO A 15 -11.62 5.33 6.88
C PRO A 15 -12.61 6.27 6.17
N VAL A 16 -13.78 6.45 6.76
CA VAL A 16 -14.82 7.36 6.26
C VAL A 16 -14.78 8.64 7.09
N ASP A 17 -14.52 9.77 6.45
CA ASP A 17 -14.55 11.09 7.09
C ASP A 17 -15.99 11.64 7.09
N PRO A 18 -16.65 11.80 8.28
CA PRO A 18 -18.02 12.25 8.35
C PRO A 18 -18.26 13.65 7.75
N ALA A 19 -17.25 14.53 7.78
CA ALA A 19 -17.38 15.89 7.23
C ALA A 19 -17.40 15.84 5.69
N LEU A 20 -16.53 15.04 5.07
CA LEU A 20 -16.53 14.83 3.64
C LEU A 20 -17.79 14.10 3.15
N VAL A 21 -18.31 13.16 3.94
CA VAL A 21 -19.61 12.51 3.62
C VAL A 21 -20.76 13.50 3.64
N ALA A 22 -20.80 14.39 4.64
CA ALA A 22 -21.85 15.42 4.72
C ALA A 22 -21.77 16.41 3.54
N GLU A 23 -20.56 16.78 3.13
CA GLU A 23 -20.32 17.60 1.94
C GLU A 23 -20.79 16.86 0.66
N ALA A 24 -20.37 15.63 0.48
CA ALA A 24 -20.77 14.80 -0.66
C ALA A 24 -22.29 14.61 -0.73
N ALA A 25 -22.96 14.33 0.39
CA ALA A 25 -24.41 14.14 0.46
C ALA A 25 -25.22 15.39 0.05
N GLY A 26 -24.59 16.56 0.05
CA GLY A 26 -25.20 17.81 -0.46
C GLY A 26 -25.19 17.95 -1.98
N LEU A 27 -24.56 17.05 -2.72
CA LEU A 27 -24.51 17.09 -4.18
C LEU A 27 -25.79 16.54 -4.81
N GLU A 28 -26.17 17.12 -5.94
CA GLU A 28 -27.18 16.52 -6.81
C GLU A 28 -26.63 15.23 -7.44
N PRO A 29 -27.46 14.19 -7.67
CA PRO A 29 -27.00 12.87 -8.15
C PRO A 29 -26.11 12.92 -9.40
N ALA A 30 -26.47 13.75 -10.38
CA ALA A 30 -25.69 13.91 -11.61
C ALA A 30 -24.31 14.56 -11.35
N ALA A 31 -24.22 15.49 -10.40
CA ALA A 31 -22.96 16.11 -9.98
C ALA A 31 -22.09 15.10 -9.19
N ALA A 32 -22.70 14.27 -8.37
CA ALA A 32 -22.02 13.19 -7.64
C ALA A 32 -21.42 12.15 -8.61
N GLU A 33 -22.16 11.73 -9.64
CA GLU A 33 -21.67 10.80 -10.68
C GLU A 33 -20.49 11.40 -11.47
N ALA A 34 -20.59 12.65 -11.87
CA ALA A 34 -19.51 13.35 -12.56
C ALA A 34 -18.26 13.46 -11.69
N ARG A 35 -18.43 13.80 -10.39
CA ARG A 35 -17.32 13.90 -9.45
C ARG A 35 -16.68 12.56 -9.15
N HIS A 36 -17.49 11.49 -9.03
CA HIS A 36 -17.00 10.13 -8.88
C HIS A 36 -16.10 9.72 -10.06
N THR A 37 -16.55 9.94 -11.28
CA THR A 37 -15.79 9.65 -12.51
C THR A 37 -14.47 10.43 -12.54
N GLU A 38 -14.48 11.71 -12.18
CA GLU A 38 -13.28 12.55 -12.12
C GLU A 38 -12.27 12.03 -11.10
N LEU A 39 -12.72 11.75 -9.87
CA LEU A 39 -11.87 11.25 -8.78
C LEU A 39 -11.29 9.87 -9.11
N ALA A 40 -12.11 8.95 -9.59
CA ALA A 40 -11.67 7.61 -9.97
C ALA A 40 -10.61 7.67 -11.09
N ALA A 41 -10.84 8.50 -12.12
CA ALA A 41 -9.88 8.70 -13.20
C ALA A 41 -8.58 9.37 -12.74
N ALA A 42 -8.64 10.31 -11.79
CA ALA A 42 -7.44 10.94 -11.23
C ALA A 42 -6.60 9.94 -10.42
N ILE A 43 -7.26 9.13 -9.59
CA ILE A 43 -6.60 8.09 -8.79
C ILE A 43 -5.98 7.02 -9.72
N GLU A 44 -6.69 6.61 -10.77
CA GLU A 44 -6.18 5.61 -11.72
C GLU A 44 -4.95 6.14 -12.48
N ARG A 45 -4.97 7.39 -12.96
CA ARG A 45 -3.79 8.03 -13.57
C ARG A 45 -2.63 8.10 -12.60
N ALA A 46 -2.87 8.47 -11.34
CA ALA A 46 -1.83 8.51 -10.31
C ALA A 46 -1.25 7.11 -10.04
N ASN A 47 -2.10 6.07 -10.03
CA ASN A 47 -1.67 4.68 -9.92
C ASN A 47 -0.80 4.27 -11.12
N GLN A 48 -1.22 4.58 -12.35
CA GLN A 48 -0.43 4.27 -13.54
C GLN A 48 0.91 5.00 -13.53
N ALA A 49 0.93 6.30 -13.25
CA ALA A 49 2.16 7.08 -13.15
C ALA A 49 3.10 6.52 -12.07
N TYR A 50 2.53 6.10 -10.93
CA TYR A 50 3.26 5.51 -9.84
C TYR A 50 3.88 4.14 -10.18
N TYR A 51 3.11 3.28 -10.90
CA TYR A 51 3.52 1.90 -11.15
C TYR A 51 4.22 1.70 -12.51
N GLU A 52 3.95 2.54 -13.52
CA GLU A 52 4.45 2.34 -14.88
C GLU A 52 5.54 3.33 -15.30
N SER A 53 5.51 4.57 -14.79
CA SER A 53 6.32 5.66 -15.36
C SER A 53 7.44 6.17 -14.47
N ASP A 54 7.56 5.73 -13.21
CA ASP A 54 8.55 6.22 -12.23
C ASP A 54 8.51 7.76 -12.01
N THR A 55 7.43 8.41 -12.47
CA THR A 55 7.20 9.86 -12.38
C THR A 55 5.85 10.13 -11.72
N PRO A 56 5.75 10.05 -10.37
CA PRO A 56 4.50 10.35 -9.69
C PRO A 56 4.09 11.80 -9.94
N GLU A 57 2.87 11.97 -10.44
CA GLU A 57 2.27 13.29 -10.67
C GLU A 57 1.73 13.93 -9.38
N LEU A 58 1.49 13.10 -8.35
CA LEU A 58 0.91 13.51 -7.07
C LEU A 58 1.83 13.11 -5.91
N SER A 59 1.87 13.93 -4.87
CA SER A 59 2.41 13.52 -3.57
C SER A 59 1.48 12.52 -2.89
N ASP A 60 2.00 11.74 -1.94
CA ASP A 60 1.21 10.79 -1.15
C ASP A 60 0.03 11.49 -0.43
N ALA A 61 0.23 12.72 0.05
CA ALA A 61 -0.82 13.50 0.71
C ALA A 61 -1.95 13.90 -0.26
N GLU A 62 -1.63 14.28 -1.49
CA GLU A 62 -2.61 14.62 -2.52
C GLU A 62 -3.37 13.35 -2.97
N TYR A 63 -2.67 12.23 -3.15
CA TYR A 63 -3.31 10.95 -3.45
C TYR A 63 -4.27 10.52 -2.34
N ASP A 64 -3.83 10.55 -1.08
CA ASP A 64 -4.67 10.22 0.08
C ASP A 64 -5.91 11.14 0.18
N GLN A 65 -5.77 12.41 -0.16
CA GLN A 65 -6.89 13.35 -0.19
C GLN A 65 -7.93 12.98 -1.26
N LEU A 66 -7.49 12.67 -2.49
CA LEU A 66 -8.39 12.22 -3.57
C LEU A 66 -9.09 10.92 -3.19
N PHE A 67 -8.35 9.97 -2.62
CA PHE A 67 -8.91 8.68 -2.20
C PHE A 67 -9.96 8.84 -1.10
N ARG A 68 -9.74 9.70 -0.10
CA ARG A 68 -10.73 10.00 0.95
C ARG A 68 -11.99 10.66 0.39
N GLN A 69 -11.85 11.58 -0.59
CA GLN A 69 -13.00 12.19 -1.25
C GLN A 69 -13.82 11.14 -2.00
N LEU A 70 -13.17 10.19 -2.70
CA LEU A 70 -13.86 9.11 -3.39
C LEU A 70 -14.60 8.20 -2.41
N VAL A 71 -13.95 7.77 -1.33
CA VAL A 71 -14.58 6.96 -0.27
C VAL A 71 -15.79 7.67 0.34
N ALA A 72 -15.68 8.97 0.63
CA ALA A 72 -16.77 9.76 1.19
C ALA A 72 -17.94 9.91 0.22
N LEU A 73 -17.66 10.08 -1.06
CA LEU A 73 -18.67 10.17 -2.12
C LEU A 73 -19.41 8.84 -2.28
N GLU A 74 -18.70 7.73 -2.29
CA GLU A 74 -19.29 6.39 -2.35
C GLU A 74 -20.08 6.03 -1.09
N ALA A 75 -19.66 6.51 0.08
CA ALA A 75 -20.43 6.36 1.32
C ALA A 75 -21.74 7.16 1.28
N ALA A 76 -21.74 8.36 0.68
CA ALA A 76 -22.95 9.18 0.50
C ALA A 76 -23.86 8.63 -0.62
N PHE A 77 -23.29 8.05 -1.67
CA PHE A 77 -23.99 7.52 -2.84
C PHE A 77 -23.59 6.05 -3.10
N PRO A 78 -24.09 5.07 -2.34
CA PRO A 78 -23.70 3.67 -2.48
C PRO A 78 -23.92 3.06 -3.87
N ALA A 79 -24.82 3.64 -4.67
CA ALA A 79 -25.07 3.21 -6.06
C ALA A 79 -23.89 3.50 -7.00
N LEU A 80 -22.95 4.36 -6.63
CA LEU A 80 -21.74 4.65 -7.39
C LEU A 80 -20.59 3.66 -7.14
N VAL A 81 -20.70 2.82 -6.12
CA VAL A 81 -19.71 1.77 -5.83
C VAL A 81 -19.79 0.71 -6.92
N THR A 82 -18.73 0.60 -7.72
CA THR A 82 -18.61 -0.43 -8.76
C THR A 82 -17.43 -1.36 -8.48
N PRO A 83 -17.42 -2.62 -8.94
CA PRO A 83 -16.31 -3.55 -8.71
C PRO A 83 -14.97 -3.07 -9.25
N ASP A 84 -14.97 -2.12 -10.18
CA ASP A 84 -13.82 -1.50 -10.80
C ASP A 84 -13.42 -0.15 -10.17
N SER A 85 -14.16 0.33 -9.17
CA SER A 85 -13.75 1.52 -8.41
C SER A 85 -12.39 1.32 -7.74
N PRO A 86 -11.53 2.35 -7.71
CA PRO A 86 -10.27 2.32 -6.96
C PRO A 86 -10.43 1.96 -5.49
N THR A 87 -11.57 2.22 -4.87
CA THR A 87 -11.87 1.85 -3.48
C THR A 87 -12.08 0.36 -3.27
N GLN A 88 -12.41 -0.38 -4.34
CA GLN A 88 -12.67 -1.83 -4.34
C GLN A 88 -11.43 -2.64 -4.73
N ARG A 89 -10.33 -1.98 -5.11
CA ARG A 89 -9.10 -2.62 -5.54
C ARG A 89 -7.98 -2.38 -4.54
N VAL A 90 -7.18 -3.39 -4.28
CA VAL A 90 -5.94 -3.30 -3.50
C VAL A 90 -4.77 -3.37 -4.47
N GLY A 91 -4.02 -2.28 -4.62
CA GLY A 91 -2.85 -2.21 -5.49
C GLY A 91 -3.16 -1.90 -6.96
N ALA A 92 -2.10 -1.83 -7.79
CA ALA A 92 -2.23 -1.59 -9.22
C ALA A 92 -2.32 -2.87 -10.03
N GLN A 93 -2.84 -2.74 -11.25
CA GLN A 93 -2.73 -3.80 -12.24
C GLN A 93 -1.24 -4.09 -12.52
N LEU A 94 -0.94 -5.38 -12.75
CA LEU A 94 0.40 -5.81 -13.09
C LEU A 94 0.79 -5.24 -14.46
N ALA A 95 1.97 -4.64 -14.56
CA ALA A 95 2.42 -3.99 -15.79
C ALA A 95 2.79 -4.98 -16.93
N GLY A 96 2.61 -6.28 -16.73
CA GLY A 96 2.89 -7.33 -17.73
C GLY A 96 4.37 -7.47 -18.11
N THR A 97 5.28 -6.84 -17.38
CA THR A 97 6.72 -6.81 -17.67
C THR A 97 7.46 -7.99 -17.03
N PHE A 98 6.89 -8.56 -15.98
CA PHE A 98 7.41 -9.67 -15.19
C PHE A 98 6.40 -10.82 -15.17
N ASP A 99 6.89 -12.03 -14.89
CA ASP A 99 6.02 -13.18 -14.66
C ASP A 99 5.15 -12.96 -13.42
N GLU A 100 3.94 -13.52 -13.46
CA GLU A 100 3.00 -13.43 -12.35
C GLU A 100 3.29 -14.47 -11.27
N VAL A 101 3.22 -14.05 -10.01
CA VAL A 101 3.33 -14.93 -8.84
C VAL A 101 2.08 -14.82 -7.98
N ARG A 102 1.35 -15.91 -7.83
CA ARG A 102 0.22 -15.98 -6.92
C ARG A 102 0.68 -16.16 -5.47
N HIS A 103 0.23 -15.29 -4.57
CA HIS A 103 0.52 -15.40 -3.16
C HIS A 103 -0.21 -16.57 -2.52
N ARG A 104 0.46 -17.32 -1.63
CA ARG A 104 -0.17 -18.43 -0.87
C ARG A 104 -1.26 -17.94 0.07
N ARG A 105 -1.11 -16.73 0.58
CA ARG A 105 -2.09 -16.00 1.37
C ARG A 105 -2.15 -14.56 0.89
N PRO A 106 -3.32 -13.92 0.84
CA PRO A 106 -3.44 -12.54 0.39
C PRO A 106 -2.55 -11.57 1.16
N MET A 107 -1.96 -10.61 0.47
CA MET A 107 -1.23 -9.49 1.05
C MET A 107 -2.17 -8.29 1.22
N LEU A 108 -2.68 -8.14 2.41
CA LEU A 108 -3.66 -7.09 2.74
C LEU A 108 -3.00 -5.71 2.81
N SER A 109 -3.82 -4.67 2.63
CA SER A 109 -3.43 -3.28 2.91
C SER A 109 -3.67 -2.93 4.37
N LEU A 110 -2.93 -1.93 4.87
CA LEU A 110 -3.20 -1.30 6.15
C LEU A 110 -4.10 -0.08 5.94
N SER A 111 -5.09 0.09 6.80
CA SER A 111 -5.87 1.32 6.88
C SER A 111 -5.05 2.43 7.54
N ASN A 112 -5.21 3.66 7.07
CA ASN A 112 -4.57 4.81 7.67
C ASN A 112 -5.40 5.33 8.87
N ALA A 113 -4.73 5.98 9.82
CA ALA A 113 -5.33 6.79 10.87
C ALA A 113 -4.50 8.08 10.99
N PHE A 114 -5.11 9.24 10.71
CA PHE A 114 -4.42 10.53 10.67
C PHE A 114 -4.77 11.42 11.86
N SER A 115 -5.71 10.98 12.70
CA SER A 115 -6.14 11.69 13.89
C SER A 115 -6.25 10.76 15.10
N HIS A 116 -6.26 11.36 16.29
CA HIS A 116 -6.52 10.63 17.52
C HIS A 116 -7.92 9.98 17.53
N ASP A 117 -8.89 10.59 16.87
CA ASP A 117 -10.26 10.06 16.82
C ASP A 117 -10.34 8.84 15.91
N GLU A 118 -9.63 8.83 14.78
CA GLU A 118 -9.48 7.65 13.91
C GLU A 118 -8.76 6.50 14.65
N LEU A 119 -7.73 6.82 15.43
CA LEU A 119 -7.07 5.82 16.28
C LEU A 119 -8.00 5.26 17.37
N ARG A 120 -8.82 6.10 18.00
CA ARG A 120 -9.85 5.64 18.94
C ARG A 120 -10.91 4.79 18.26
N ALA A 121 -11.30 5.14 17.03
CA ALA A 121 -12.21 4.34 16.22
C ALA A 121 -11.62 2.96 15.86
N PHE A 122 -10.30 2.89 15.58
CA PHE A 122 -9.59 1.62 15.41
C PHE A 122 -9.67 0.76 16.69
N ASP A 123 -9.32 1.31 17.88
CA ASP A 123 -9.46 0.59 19.17
C ASP A 123 -10.89 0.10 19.39
N ALA A 124 -11.88 0.92 19.09
CA ALA A 124 -13.29 0.56 19.24
C ALA A 124 -13.70 -0.60 18.31
N ARG A 125 -13.17 -0.66 17.07
CA ARG A 125 -13.40 -1.79 16.17
C ARG A 125 -12.75 -3.07 16.69
N VAL A 126 -11.51 -2.99 17.17
CA VAL A 126 -10.79 -4.14 17.75
C VAL A 126 -11.55 -4.69 18.96
N ARG A 127 -11.94 -3.81 19.89
CA ARG A 127 -12.71 -4.21 21.08
C ARG A 127 -14.00 -4.90 20.71
N ARG A 128 -14.76 -4.33 19.78
CA ARG A 128 -16.02 -4.90 19.29
C ARG A 128 -15.80 -6.27 18.65
N GLY A 129 -14.77 -6.43 17.82
CA GLY A 129 -14.42 -7.72 17.18
C GLY A 129 -14.02 -8.79 18.19
N LEU A 130 -13.46 -8.40 19.33
CA LEU A 130 -13.06 -9.30 20.44
C LEU A 130 -14.15 -9.49 21.51
N GLY A 131 -15.32 -8.85 21.36
CA GLY A 131 -16.37 -8.89 22.39
C GLY A 131 -16.00 -8.18 23.70
N LEU A 132 -15.05 -7.24 23.66
CA LEU A 132 -14.60 -6.49 24.82
C LEU A 132 -15.43 -5.23 25.05
N PRO A 133 -15.53 -4.74 26.30
CA PRO A 133 -16.25 -3.51 26.60
C PRO A 133 -15.61 -2.30 25.89
N PRO A 134 -16.42 -1.26 25.55
CA PRO A 134 -15.90 -0.04 24.93
C PRO A 134 -14.94 0.71 25.86
N ALA A 135 -14.02 1.49 25.29
CA ALA A 135 -13.18 2.39 26.08
C ALA A 135 -14.06 3.45 26.80
N PRO A 136 -13.64 3.94 28.01
CA PRO A 136 -12.37 3.67 28.69
C PRO A 136 -12.37 2.43 29.59
N ALA A 137 -13.37 1.54 29.51
CA ALA A 137 -13.41 0.36 30.38
C ALA A 137 -12.14 -0.50 30.23
N PRO A 138 -11.65 -1.09 31.32
CA PRO A 138 -10.51 -1.99 31.27
C PRO A 138 -10.75 -3.16 30.31
N ALA A 139 -9.73 -3.54 29.55
CA ALA A 139 -9.74 -4.69 28.64
C ALA A 139 -8.51 -5.57 28.95
N PRO A 140 -8.56 -6.38 30.02
CA PRO A 140 -7.46 -7.25 30.37
C PRO A 140 -7.09 -8.18 29.21
N GLY A 141 -5.80 -8.28 28.90
CA GLY A 141 -5.30 -9.08 27.78
C GLY A 141 -5.30 -8.38 26.41
N LEU A 142 -5.86 -7.19 26.27
CA LEU A 142 -5.70 -6.38 25.08
C LEU A 142 -4.41 -5.54 25.19
N SER A 143 -3.50 -5.75 24.24
CA SER A 143 -2.29 -4.95 24.08
C SER A 143 -2.04 -4.68 22.62
N TYR A 144 -1.36 -3.58 22.32
CA TYR A 144 -0.95 -3.21 20.96
C TYR A 144 0.56 -3.22 20.86
N VAL A 145 1.07 -3.66 19.73
CA VAL A 145 2.47 -3.48 19.34
C VAL A 145 2.53 -2.34 18.33
N ALA A 146 3.39 -1.36 18.58
CA ALA A 146 3.66 -0.29 17.64
C ALA A 146 4.95 -0.60 16.87
N GLU A 147 4.86 -0.60 15.57
CA GLU A 147 5.98 -0.85 14.66
C GLU A 147 6.14 0.29 13.66
N LEU A 148 7.35 0.43 13.10
CA LEU A 148 7.58 1.37 12.03
C LEU A 148 6.86 0.88 10.75
N LYS A 149 6.05 1.76 10.15
CA LYS A 149 5.56 1.54 8.81
C LYS A 149 6.62 2.06 7.83
N ILE A 150 7.45 1.15 7.36
CA ILE A 150 8.50 1.48 6.39
C ILE A 150 7.84 1.89 5.07
N ASP A 151 8.35 2.95 4.48
CA ASP A 151 7.91 3.48 3.21
C ASP A 151 8.76 2.94 2.07
N GLY A 152 8.19 2.02 1.29
CA GLY A 152 8.88 1.29 0.23
C GLY A 152 7.92 0.50 -0.64
N LEU A 153 8.39 -0.59 -1.21
CA LEU A 153 7.62 -1.54 -2.01
C LEU A 153 7.43 -2.85 -1.25
N ALA A 154 6.18 -3.22 -1.01
CA ALA A 154 5.84 -4.44 -0.29
C ALA A 154 6.20 -5.68 -1.12
N ILE A 155 6.87 -6.63 -0.46
CA ILE A 155 7.37 -7.86 -1.06
C ILE A 155 7.04 -9.09 -0.22
N THR A 156 7.05 -10.24 -0.88
CA THR A 156 7.12 -11.57 -0.24
C THR A 156 8.42 -12.25 -0.65
N LEU A 157 9.14 -12.79 0.32
CA LEU A 157 10.34 -13.62 0.15
C LEU A 157 9.99 -15.05 0.52
N ARG A 158 10.03 -15.97 -0.45
CA ARG A 158 9.79 -17.39 -0.22
C ARG A 158 11.09 -18.13 0.01
N TYR A 159 11.13 -18.85 1.13
CA TYR A 159 12.23 -19.76 1.46
C TYR A 159 11.72 -21.20 1.50
N GLU A 160 12.50 -22.09 0.87
CA GLU A 160 12.27 -23.54 0.94
C GLU A 160 13.53 -24.23 1.49
N ARG A 161 13.36 -24.95 2.60
CA ARG A 161 14.47 -25.57 3.32
C ARG A 161 15.63 -24.59 3.56
N GLY A 162 15.28 -23.37 3.98
CA GLY A 162 16.19 -22.28 4.26
C GLY A 162 16.80 -21.59 3.03
N ARG A 163 16.46 -21.96 1.80
CA ARG A 163 16.99 -21.33 0.57
C ARG A 163 15.98 -20.34 0.03
N PHE A 164 16.41 -19.14 -0.34
CA PHE A 164 15.59 -18.16 -1.06
C PHE A 164 15.31 -18.69 -2.48
N VAL A 165 14.04 -18.98 -2.77
CA VAL A 165 13.62 -19.57 -4.03
C VAL A 165 12.84 -18.60 -4.90
N GLN A 166 12.02 -17.73 -4.32
CA GLN A 166 11.15 -16.81 -5.06
C GLN A 166 10.90 -15.54 -4.27
N GLY A 167 10.83 -14.42 -4.97
CA GLY A 167 10.41 -13.14 -4.42
C GLY A 167 9.44 -12.42 -5.34
N ALA A 168 8.38 -11.86 -4.77
CA ALA A 168 7.34 -11.20 -5.52
C ALA A 168 6.92 -9.86 -4.89
N THR A 169 6.50 -8.91 -5.72
CA THR A 169 5.83 -7.70 -5.26
C THR A 169 4.44 -8.03 -4.73
N ARG A 170 3.81 -7.10 -3.98
CA ARG A 170 2.43 -7.29 -3.51
C ARG A 170 1.43 -7.41 -4.65
N GLY A 171 1.60 -6.61 -5.72
CA GLY A 171 0.64 -6.50 -6.80
C GLY A 171 -0.74 -6.07 -6.29
N ASP A 172 -1.78 -6.77 -6.71
CA ASP A 172 -3.17 -6.57 -6.27
C ASP A 172 -3.49 -7.23 -4.90
N GLY A 173 -2.48 -7.79 -4.25
CA GLY A 173 -2.61 -8.52 -2.98
C GLY A 173 -2.86 -10.02 -3.14
N THR A 174 -3.31 -10.49 -4.29
CA THR A 174 -3.49 -11.91 -4.64
C THR A 174 -2.38 -12.40 -5.56
N THR A 175 -2.01 -11.56 -6.52
CA THR A 175 -0.97 -11.82 -7.53
C THR A 175 0.00 -10.65 -7.55
N GLY A 176 1.29 -10.95 -7.57
CA GLY A 176 2.38 -9.98 -7.68
C GLY A 176 3.29 -10.29 -8.85
N GLU A 177 4.30 -9.46 -9.08
CA GLU A 177 5.31 -9.64 -10.11
C GLU A 177 6.50 -10.42 -9.55
N ASP A 178 7.04 -11.38 -10.30
CA ASP A 178 8.27 -12.10 -9.95
C ASP A 178 9.49 -11.18 -10.09
N VAL A 179 10.02 -10.75 -8.97
CA VAL A 179 11.23 -9.92 -8.88
C VAL A 179 12.39 -10.68 -8.21
N THR A 180 12.37 -12.01 -8.30
CA THR A 180 13.34 -12.89 -7.65
C THR A 180 14.77 -12.54 -8.02
N ALA A 181 15.04 -12.30 -9.30
CA ALA A 181 16.38 -11.98 -9.79
C ALA A 181 16.89 -10.66 -9.21
N ASN A 182 16.01 -9.65 -9.13
CA ASN A 182 16.31 -8.34 -8.57
C ASN A 182 16.55 -8.44 -7.05
N LEU A 183 15.68 -9.14 -6.31
CA LEU A 183 15.81 -9.32 -4.87
C LEU A 183 17.10 -10.07 -4.49
N ARG A 184 17.58 -10.98 -5.32
CA ARG A 184 18.88 -11.65 -5.10
C ARG A 184 20.07 -10.72 -5.11
N THR A 185 19.97 -9.54 -5.73
CA THR A 185 21.04 -8.55 -5.76
C THR A 185 21.09 -7.70 -4.50
N ILE A 186 20.03 -7.70 -3.68
CA ILE A 186 19.95 -6.91 -2.45
C ILE A 186 20.64 -7.66 -1.31
N SER A 187 21.74 -7.12 -0.81
CA SER A 187 22.57 -7.76 0.23
C SER A 187 21.80 -8.03 1.53
N ALA A 188 20.76 -7.24 1.83
CA ALA A 188 19.91 -7.43 2.98
C ALA A 188 18.94 -8.63 2.86
N VAL A 189 18.80 -9.23 1.66
CA VAL A 189 18.00 -10.44 1.44
C VAL A 189 18.89 -11.67 1.57
N PRO A 190 18.76 -12.49 2.63
CA PRO A 190 19.59 -13.67 2.81
C PRO A 190 19.32 -14.69 1.70
N ALA A 191 20.35 -15.11 0.95
CA ALA A 191 20.23 -16.21 0.00
C ALA A 191 19.91 -17.53 0.71
N ARG A 192 20.27 -17.62 2.02
CA ARG A 192 20.06 -18.79 2.86
C ARG A 192 19.81 -18.37 4.31
N LEU A 193 18.76 -18.92 4.92
CA LEU A 193 18.50 -18.83 6.36
C LEU A 193 19.47 -19.71 7.16
N ARG A 194 19.63 -19.41 8.43
CA ARG A 194 20.45 -20.23 9.36
C ARG A 194 19.86 -21.62 9.57
N GLU A 195 18.54 -21.71 9.55
CA GLU A 195 17.79 -22.94 9.73
C GLU A 195 17.16 -23.40 8.40
N ALA A 196 17.04 -24.71 8.22
CA ALA A 196 16.47 -25.32 7.03
C ALA A 196 14.93 -25.37 7.10
N ILE A 197 14.31 -24.21 7.40
CA ILE A 197 12.86 -24.05 7.46
C ILE A 197 12.29 -23.55 6.12
N SER A 198 11.00 -23.83 5.91
CA SER A 198 10.26 -23.29 4.77
C SER A 198 9.22 -22.30 5.28
N LEU A 199 9.26 -21.07 4.72
CA LEU A 199 8.35 -19.99 5.11
C LEU A 199 8.24 -18.96 3.98
N ASP A 200 7.21 -18.16 4.03
CA ASP A 200 7.13 -16.89 3.30
C ASP A 200 7.36 -15.75 4.30
N ALA A 201 8.32 -14.86 4.03
CA ALA A 201 8.57 -13.65 4.82
C ALA A 201 8.05 -12.44 4.06
N ARG A 202 7.22 -11.61 4.72
CA ARG A 202 6.71 -10.36 4.16
C ARG A 202 7.49 -9.19 4.72
N GLY A 203 7.76 -8.24 3.85
CA GLY A 203 8.54 -7.06 4.21
C GLY A 203 8.37 -5.96 3.19
N GLU A 204 9.20 -4.96 3.36
CA GLU A 204 9.30 -3.81 2.47
C GLU A 204 10.72 -3.72 1.92
N VAL A 205 10.87 -3.54 0.60
CA VAL A 205 12.11 -3.04 0.02
C VAL A 205 12.05 -1.52 0.02
N TYR A 206 13.07 -0.89 0.51
CA TYR A 206 13.15 0.57 0.59
C TYR A 206 14.52 1.09 0.16
N MET A 207 14.56 2.34 -0.25
CA MET A 207 15.79 3.05 -0.55
C MET A 207 16.22 3.85 0.69
N PRO A 208 17.41 3.60 1.27
CA PRO A 208 17.96 4.43 2.34
C PRO A 208 18.09 5.89 1.91
N LYS A 209 17.83 6.84 2.84
CA LYS A 209 17.92 8.29 2.54
C LYS A 209 19.28 8.71 1.97
N ALA A 210 20.37 8.10 2.45
CA ALA A 210 21.71 8.37 1.94
C ALA A 210 21.88 7.96 0.48
N GLU A 211 21.32 6.81 0.10
CA GLU A 211 21.34 6.34 -1.29
C GLU A 211 20.48 7.21 -2.20
N PHE A 212 19.29 7.60 -1.72
CA PHE A 212 18.43 8.54 -2.45
C PHE A 212 19.14 9.87 -2.74
N ALA A 213 19.83 10.43 -1.73
CA ALA A 213 20.61 11.66 -1.90
C ALA A 213 21.75 11.47 -2.90
N ARG A 214 22.48 10.33 -2.84
CA ARG A 214 23.56 10.00 -3.78
C ARG A 214 23.08 9.92 -5.22
N ILE A 215 21.95 9.22 -5.44
CA ILE A 215 21.40 9.05 -6.79
C ILE A 215 20.94 10.41 -7.35
N ASN A 216 20.26 11.22 -6.53
CA ASN A 216 19.83 12.53 -6.99
C ASN A 216 20.98 13.47 -7.31
N ALA A 217 22.08 13.43 -6.54
CA ALA A 217 23.30 14.18 -6.88
C ALA A 217 23.89 13.73 -8.21
N GLU A 218 23.98 12.42 -8.49
CA GLU A 218 24.44 11.91 -9.79
C GLU A 218 23.52 12.31 -10.94
N ARG A 219 22.19 12.40 -10.70
CA ARG A 219 21.24 12.83 -11.72
C ARG A 219 21.38 14.32 -12.01
N GLU A 220 21.57 15.13 -10.98
CA GLU A 220 21.80 16.57 -11.10
C GLU A 220 23.08 16.86 -11.91
N GLU A 221 24.18 16.17 -11.63
CA GLU A 221 25.43 16.27 -12.42
C GLU A 221 25.22 15.91 -13.91
N LYS A 222 24.26 15.05 -14.20
CA LYS A 222 23.93 14.60 -15.57
C LYS A 222 22.78 15.38 -16.20
N GLU A 223 22.30 16.44 -15.55
CA GLU A 223 21.16 17.26 -15.98
C GLU A 223 19.88 16.42 -16.23
N LEU A 224 19.71 15.33 -15.44
CA LEU A 224 18.53 14.46 -15.49
C LEU A 224 17.48 14.91 -14.45
N PRO A 225 16.18 14.67 -14.70
CA PRO A 225 15.13 14.93 -13.71
C PRO A 225 15.41 14.20 -12.39
N LEU A 226 15.25 14.89 -11.25
CA LEU A 226 15.46 14.30 -9.94
C LEU A 226 14.29 13.39 -9.56
N TYR A 227 14.58 12.36 -8.78
CA TYR A 227 13.52 11.56 -8.17
C TYR A 227 12.81 12.36 -7.08
N ALA A 228 11.46 12.27 -7.02
CA ALA A 228 10.66 13.04 -6.10
C ALA A 228 10.73 12.51 -4.65
N ASN A 229 10.78 11.18 -4.47
CA ASN A 229 10.83 10.57 -3.15
C ASN A 229 11.55 9.21 -3.16
N PRO A 230 12.07 8.75 -1.99
CA PRO A 230 12.79 7.48 -1.88
C PRO A 230 11.95 6.24 -2.20
N ARG A 231 10.64 6.27 -1.91
CA ARG A 231 9.73 5.15 -2.12
C ARG A 231 9.61 4.82 -3.61
N ASN A 232 9.30 5.83 -4.45
CA ASN A 232 9.13 5.64 -5.88
C ASN A 232 10.46 5.26 -6.55
N SER A 233 11.54 5.92 -6.14
CA SER A 233 12.88 5.56 -6.61
C SER A 233 13.28 4.13 -6.23
N GLY A 234 12.87 3.67 -5.04
CA GLY A 234 13.06 2.29 -4.59
C GLY A 234 12.23 1.29 -5.38
N ALA A 235 10.95 1.61 -5.61
CA ALA A 235 10.03 0.78 -6.38
C ALA A 235 10.50 0.61 -7.83
N GLY A 236 10.81 1.71 -8.51
CA GLY A 236 11.36 1.67 -9.87
C GLY A 236 12.72 0.99 -9.95
N SER A 237 13.57 1.15 -8.92
CA SER A 237 14.86 0.46 -8.87
C SER A 237 14.72 -1.06 -8.67
N LEU A 238 13.68 -1.53 -7.98
CA LEU A 238 13.44 -2.97 -7.82
C LEU A 238 12.81 -3.59 -9.09
N ARG A 239 11.95 -2.85 -9.79
CA ARG A 239 11.20 -3.32 -10.96
C ARG A 239 11.96 -3.10 -12.27
N GLN A 240 13.28 -3.32 -12.29
CA GLN A 240 14.12 -3.23 -13.48
C GLN A 240 14.21 -4.57 -14.20
N LYS A 241 14.10 -4.55 -15.54
CA LYS A 241 14.27 -5.76 -16.37
C LYS A 241 15.66 -6.37 -16.22
N ASP A 242 16.68 -5.51 -16.10
CA ASP A 242 18.05 -5.92 -15.83
C ASP A 242 18.35 -5.85 -14.34
N PRO A 243 18.54 -6.98 -13.63
CA PRO A 243 18.90 -7.01 -12.22
C PRO A 243 20.21 -6.26 -11.90
N ALA A 244 21.09 -6.03 -12.88
CA ALA A 244 22.32 -5.26 -12.67
C ALA A 244 22.00 -3.79 -12.30
N VAL A 245 20.90 -3.23 -12.82
CA VAL A 245 20.45 -1.89 -12.46
C VAL A 245 20.00 -1.86 -11.00
N THR A 246 19.27 -2.88 -10.55
CA THR A 246 18.89 -3.03 -9.13
C THR A 246 20.12 -3.17 -8.24
N ALA A 247 21.11 -3.98 -8.67
CA ALA A 247 22.36 -4.18 -7.94
C ALA A 247 23.18 -2.90 -7.75
N ALA A 248 23.11 -1.97 -8.71
CA ALA A 248 23.78 -0.66 -8.63
C ALA A 248 23.09 0.30 -7.62
N ARG A 249 21.89 -0.05 -7.12
CA ARG A 249 21.14 0.69 -6.10
C ARG A 249 21.31 0.01 -4.75
N GLN A 250 21.69 0.77 -3.73
CA GLN A 250 21.85 0.24 -2.37
C GLN A 250 20.49 0.11 -1.67
N LEU A 251 19.60 -0.72 -2.23
CA LEU A 251 18.31 -1.02 -1.62
C LEU A 251 18.50 -1.86 -0.34
N SER A 252 17.55 -1.75 0.57
CA SER A 252 17.51 -2.53 1.79
C SER A 252 16.11 -3.12 2.02
N THR A 253 15.98 -4.02 2.99
CA THR A 253 14.71 -4.68 3.31
C THR A 253 14.40 -4.58 4.79
N TRP A 254 13.11 -4.48 5.10
CA TRP A 254 12.57 -4.58 6.45
C TRP A 254 11.48 -5.63 6.47
N THR A 255 11.74 -6.75 7.15
CA THR A 255 10.77 -7.84 7.27
C THR A 255 9.93 -7.65 8.52
N TYR A 256 8.60 -7.74 8.38
CA TYR A 256 7.65 -7.50 9.48
C TYR A 256 6.71 -8.68 9.74
N GLN A 257 6.62 -9.69 8.85
CA GLN A 257 5.71 -10.82 9.04
C GLN A 257 6.29 -12.12 8.49
N LEU A 258 6.10 -13.20 9.21
CA LEU A 258 6.31 -14.59 8.74
C LEU A 258 4.96 -15.24 8.50
N VAL A 259 4.84 -16.02 7.42
CA VAL A 259 3.57 -16.62 6.95
C VAL A 259 3.76 -18.12 6.70
#